data_e8fa671787be2ad37d2a6394936e6304
#
_entry.id   e8fa671787be2ad37d2a6394936e6304
#
_cell.length_a   1.000
_cell.length_b   1.000
_cell.length_c   1.000
_cell.angle_alpha   90.00
_cell.angle_beta   90.00
_cell.angle_gamma   90.00
#
_symmetry.space_group_name_H-M   'P 1'
#
loop_
_entity.id
_entity.type
_entity.pdbx_description
1 polymer ?
#
loop_
_entity_poly.entity_id
_entity_poly.type
_entity_poly.pdbx_seq_one_letter_code
_entity_poly.pdbx_strand_id
1 'polypeptide(L)'
;MAIAVSQRFTPSGDLPVEAGRYRLVAAGSCPWCRRVLIARRLLGLTEAIPVSWTYGKGADGYWELTGPDGEPGVDPALGARSLAEVYEKTPGYEPPPTVPALVDMTTGEVVSDDSGDMLFDLSTAWWDLQRPGAPDLYPLNRRNSTDAWDEWIGSQINVGHSVATHSKDPEEAAAAANGVLVGFDVIDTLLARATRMEASREDGLTMLDGP
;
A
#
# COMPACT_ATOMS: atom_id res chain seq x y z
N MET A 1 19.24 -2.80 -7.00
CA MET A 1 17.89 -2.98 -6.43
C MET A 1 18.08 -2.73 -4.95
N ALA A 2 17.48 -1.68 -4.38
CA ALA A 2 17.57 -1.44 -2.95
C ALA A 2 17.04 -2.67 -2.20
N ILE A 3 17.68 -3.02 -1.08
CA ILE A 3 17.17 -4.10 -0.22
C ILE A 3 15.94 -3.53 0.48
N ALA A 4 14.78 -4.14 0.25
CA ALA A 4 13.55 -3.76 0.92
C ALA A 4 13.70 -4.00 2.43
N VAL A 5 13.28 -3.04 3.23
CA VAL A 5 13.16 -3.22 4.68
C VAL A 5 11.80 -3.86 4.93
N SER A 6 11.80 -5.11 5.38
CA SER A 6 10.57 -5.88 5.57
C SER A 6 10.61 -6.67 6.88
N GLN A 7 10.41 -5.96 7.98
CA GLN A 7 10.07 -6.58 9.25
C GLN A 7 8.55 -6.79 9.30
N ARG A 8 8.10 -7.85 9.96
CA ARG A 8 6.70 -8.27 9.91
C ARG A 8 6.04 -8.23 11.30
N PHE A 9 4.76 -7.87 11.28
CA PHE A 9 3.88 -7.99 12.44
C PHE A 9 3.33 -9.41 12.49
N THR A 10 4.01 -10.28 13.22
CA THR A 10 3.55 -11.67 13.42
C THR A 10 3.41 -11.97 14.92
N PRO A 11 2.60 -12.96 15.32
CA PRO A 11 2.47 -13.33 16.74
C PRO A 11 3.79 -13.69 17.42
N SER A 12 4.79 -14.13 16.64
CA SER A 12 6.16 -14.42 17.07
C SER A 12 7.18 -13.43 16.51
N GLY A 13 6.73 -12.33 15.89
CA GLY A 13 7.58 -11.34 15.22
C GLY A 13 8.18 -10.32 16.19
N ASP A 14 9.18 -9.60 15.68
CA ASP A 14 9.91 -8.60 16.46
C ASP A 14 9.14 -7.29 16.65
N LEU A 15 8.06 -7.09 15.87
CA LEU A 15 7.26 -5.88 15.89
C LEU A 15 5.95 -6.10 16.67
N PRO A 16 5.75 -5.47 17.82
CA PRO A 16 4.47 -5.51 18.52
C PRO A 16 3.43 -4.62 17.82
N VAL A 17 2.19 -5.06 17.78
CA VAL A 17 1.07 -4.25 17.33
C VAL A 17 0.66 -3.29 18.45
N GLU A 18 0.92 -1.99 18.24
CA GLU A 18 0.70 -0.95 19.24
C GLU A 18 0.22 0.34 18.56
N ALA A 19 -0.92 0.85 19.02
CA ALA A 19 -1.50 2.08 18.48
C ALA A 19 -0.59 3.29 18.73
N GLY A 20 -0.34 4.10 17.69
CA GLY A 20 0.49 5.30 17.77
C GLY A 20 1.99 5.06 17.76
N ARG A 21 2.44 3.80 17.85
CA ARG A 21 3.87 3.48 17.80
C ARG A 21 4.46 3.62 16.40
N TYR A 22 3.68 3.35 15.38
CA TYR A 22 4.17 3.39 14.00
C TYR A 22 3.57 4.57 13.24
N ARG A 23 4.37 5.11 12.33
CA ARG A 23 3.97 6.21 11.46
C ARG A 23 4.23 5.85 10.01
N LEU A 24 3.22 6.02 9.17
CA LEU A 24 3.34 5.78 7.74
C LEU A 24 3.83 7.06 7.05
N VAL A 25 4.94 6.98 6.31
CA VAL A 25 5.38 8.05 5.40
C VAL A 25 4.84 7.73 4.01
N ALA A 26 4.11 8.68 3.42
CA ALA A 26 3.41 8.46 2.17
C ALA A 26 3.46 9.67 1.24
N ALA A 27 3.45 9.41 -0.07
CA ALA A 27 3.28 10.43 -1.11
C ALA A 27 1.88 10.33 -1.73
N GLY A 28 1.22 11.46 -1.92
CA GLY A 28 -0.12 11.50 -2.51
C GLY A 28 -0.17 11.01 -3.96
N SER A 29 0.93 11.14 -4.71
CA SER A 29 1.05 10.68 -6.11
C SER A 29 1.48 9.20 -6.23
N CYS A 30 1.90 8.55 -5.14
CA CYS A 30 2.43 7.19 -5.17
C CYS A 30 1.30 6.14 -5.16
N PRO A 31 1.16 5.29 -6.20
CA PRO A 31 0.13 4.26 -6.23
C PRO A 31 0.35 3.18 -5.16
N TRP A 32 1.59 2.86 -4.82
CA TRP A 32 1.93 1.91 -3.76
C TRP A 32 1.52 2.41 -2.37
N CYS A 33 1.68 3.72 -2.11
CA CYS A 33 1.16 4.34 -0.90
C CYS A 33 -0.37 4.28 -0.85
N ARG A 34 -1.02 4.49 -1.98
CA ARG A 34 -2.48 4.59 -2.05
C ARG A 34 -3.17 3.33 -1.59
N ARG A 35 -2.69 2.13 -1.95
CA ARG A 35 -3.30 0.88 -1.51
C ARG A 35 -3.20 0.70 0.02
N VAL A 36 -2.07 1.06 0.61
CA VAL A 36 -1.88 1.01 2.07
C VAL A 36 -2.78 2.02 2.79
N LEU A 37 -2.87 3.25 2.27
CA LEU A 37 -3.74 4.30 2.80
C LEU A 37 -5.23 3.92 2.73
N ILE A 38 -5.66 3.28 1.65
CA ILE A 38 -7.04 2.78 1.49
C ILE A 38 -7.32 1.68 2.51
N ALA A 39 -6.46 0.67 2.62
CA ALA A 39 -6.62 -0.41 3.60
C ALA A 39 -6.66 0.14 5.04
N ARG A 40 -5.70 0.99 5.39
CA ARG A 40 -5.65 1.67 6.70
C ARG A 40 -6.97 2.39 7.03
N ARG A 41 -7.57 3.07 6.04
CA ARG A 41 -8.85 3.78 6.21
C ARG A 41 -10.03 2.81 6.34
N LEU A 42 -10.13 1.81 5.48
CA LEU A 42 -11.19 0.80 5.51
C LEU A 42 -11.20 0.04 6.84
N LEU A 43 -10.04 -0.31 7.35
CA LEU A 43 -9.84 -1.02 8.60
C LEU A 43 -10.03 -0.11 9.85
N GLY A 44 -10.10 1.21 9.68
CA GLY A 44 -10.27 2.15 10.78
C GLY A 44 -8.98 2.41 11.57
N LEU A 45 -7.81 2.17 10.99
CA LEU A 45 -6.50 2.30 11.64
C LEU A 45 -5.91 3.72 11.54
N THR A 46 -6.72 4.74 11.23
CA THR A 46 -6.24 6.10 10.98
C THR A 46 -5.60 6.77 12.20
N GLU A 47 -6.11 6.49 13.39
CA GLU A 47 -5.55 6.98 14.65
C GLU A 47 -4.40 6.09 15.14
N ALA A 48 -4.50 4.77 14.89
CA ALA A 48 -3.49 3.81 15.32
C ALA A 48 -2.17 3.96 14.53
N ILE A 49 -2.24 4.37 13.26
CA ILE A 49 -1.08 4.57 12.38
C ILE A 49 -1.20 5.95 11.72
N PRO A 50 -0.75 7.04 12.36
CA PRO A 50 -0.73 8.38 11.76
C PRO A 50 0.13 8.43 10.49
N VAL A 51 -0.09 9.46 9.65
CA VAL A 51 0.65 9.64 8.39
C VAL A 51 1.49 10.90 8.45
N SER A 52 2.74 10.79 7.97
CA SER A 52 3.57 11.90 7.54
C SER A 52 3.58 11.97 6.02
N TRP A 53 3.38 13.17 5.48
CA TRP A 53 3.28 13.34 4.04
C TRP A 53 4.60 13.80 3.44
N THR A 54 4.90 13.33 2.24
CA THR A 54 5.93 13.95 1.42
C THR A 54 5.33 15.13 0.64
N TYR A 55 6.12 16.18 0.46
CA TYR A 55 5.73 17.33 -0.34
C TYR A 55 6.01 17.08 -1.83
N GLY A 56 7.24 16.67 -2.14
CA GLY A 56 7.69 16.44 -3.50
C GLY A 56 9.11 15.86 -3.49
N LYS A 57 9.77 15.89 -4.65
CA LYS A 57 11.18 15.50 -4.73
C LYS A 57 12.07 16.74 -4.71
N GLY A 58 13.08 16.72 -3.83
CA GLY A 58 14.10 17.72 -3.74
C GLY A 58 15.11 17.68 -4.89
N ALA A 59 16.07 18.57 -4.85
CA ALA A 59 17.13 18.67 -5.87
C ALA A 59 18.03 17.41 -5.94
N ASP A 60 18.12 16.65 -4.87
CA ASP A 60 18.81 15.36 -4.77
C ASP A 60 18.00 14.19 -5.35
N GLY A 61 16.75 14.44 -5.77
CA GLY A 61 15.83 13.43 -6.30
C GLY A 61 15.11 12.62 -5.25
N TYR A 62 15.33 12.85 -3.95
CA TYR A 62 14.64 12.20 -2.86
C TYR A 62 13.39 12.97 -2.42
N TRP A 63 12.49 12.29 -1.71
CA TRP A 63 11.28 12.89 -1.20
C TRP A 63 11.59 13.85 -0.04
N GLU A 64 11.17 15.10 -0.17
CA GLU A 64 11.09 16.06 0.92
C GLU A 64 9.84 15.82 1.75
N LEU A 65 9.91 16.04 3.05
CA LEU A 65 8.78 15.92 3.95
C LEU A 65 8.00 17.25 4.04
N THR A 66 6.73 17.15 4.38
CA THR A 66 5.86 18.31 4.56
C THR A 66 5.97 18.83 5.98
N GLY A 67 6.33 20.10 6.11
CA GLY A 67 6.35 20.83 7.39
C GLY A 67 4.95 21.17 7.90
N PRO A 68 4.85 21.79 9.09
CA PRO A 68 3.57 22.12 9.73
C PRO A 68 2.74 23.17 8.97
N ASP A 69 3.38 23.94 8.09
CA ASP A 69 2.76 24.96 7.23
C ASP A 69 2.24 24.41 5.89
N GLY A 70 2.46 23.12 5.64
CA GLY A 70 2.08 22.46 4.38
C GLY A 70 3.12 22.58 3.27
N GLU A 71 4.27 23.23 3.53
CA GLU A 71 5.38 23.44 2.61
C GLU A 71 6.54 22.46 2.90
N PRO A 72 7.56 22.35 2.02
CA PRO A 72 8.73 21.50 2.29
C PRO A 72 9.41 21.92 3.59
N GLY A 73 9.55 21.01 4.53
CA GLY A 73 10.07 21.36 5.84
C GLY A 73 10.35 20.19 6.74
N VAL A 74 10.60 20.49 8.01
CA VAL A 74 10.76 19.46 9.03
C VAL A 74 9.40 18.90 9.41
N ASP A 75 9.19 17.59 9.19
CA ASP A 75 8.01 16.91 9.73
C ASP A 75 8.11 16.90 11.27
N PRO A 76 7.11 17.44 11.99
CA PRO A 76 7.21 17.62 13.43
C PRO A 76 7.23 16.32 14.23
N ALA A 77 6.74 15.22 13.67
CA ALA A 77 6.74 13.93 14.33
C ALA A 77 8.04 13.14 14.08
N LEU A 78 8.57 13.20 12.86
CA LEU A 78 9.78 12.48 12.47
C LEU A 78 11.06 13.26 12.81
N GLY A 79 10.97 14.60 12.96
CA GLY A 79 12.11 15.47 13.17
C GLY A 79 13.09 15.48 12.00
N ALA A 80 12.61 15.22 10.78
CA ALA A 80 13.40 15.08 9.56
C ALA A 80 12.85 15.97 8.45
N ARG A 81 13.69 16.40 7.51
CA ARG A 81 13.30 17.19 6.33
C ARG A 81 13.06 16.33 5.10
N SER A 82 13.74 15.21 5.03
CA SER A 82 13.68 14.32 3.87
C SER A 82 13.47 12.87 4.29
N LEU A 83 12.96 12.08 3.35
CA LEU A 83 12.84 10.65 3.54
C LEU A 83 14.22 9.98 3.69
N ALA A 84 15.25 10.52 3.05
CA ALA A 84 16.62 10.02 3.21
C ALA A 84 17.08 10.10 4.67
N GLU A 85 16.88 11.24 5.34
CA GLU A 85 17.20 11.40 6.77
C GLU A 85 16.45 10.41 7.68
N VAL A 86 15.25 10.00 7.29
CA VAL A 86 14.50 8.97 8.03
C VAL A 86 15.17 7.60 7.86
N TYR A 87 15.49 7.23 6.62
CA TYR A 87 16.11 5.94 6.32
C TYR A 87 17.54 5.79 6.85
N GLU A 88 18.31 6.88 6.95
CA GLU A 88 19.68 6.88 7.49
C GLU A 88 19.75 6.36 8.94
N LYS A 89 18.65 6.39 9.67
CA LYS A 89 18.55 5.82 11.02
C LYS A 89 18.41 4.29 11.01
N THR A 90 18.13 3.70 9.86
CA THR A 90 17.85 2.26 9.72
C THR A 90 19.15 1.48 9.46
N PRO A 91 19.54 0.55 10.33
CA PRO A 91 20.74 -0.25 10.12
C PRO A 91 20.73 -1.01 8.81
N GLY A 92 21.82 -0.94 8.04
CA GLY A 92 21.94 -1.65 6.77
C GLY A 92 21.15 -1.06 5.61
N TYR A 93 20.57 0.14 5.78
CA TYR A 93 19.90 0.83 4.69
C TYR A 93 20.85 1.12 3.52
N GLU A 94 20.35 0.87 2.31
CA GLU A 94 21.01 1.23 1.05
C GLU A 94 20.05 2.10 0.20
N PRO A 95 20.55 3.25 -0.33
CA PRO A 95 19.72 4.12 -1.16
C PRO A 95 19.24 3.44 -2.46
N PRO A 96 18.14 3.89 -3.06
CA PRO A 96 17.34 5.07 -2.70
C PRO A 96 16.23 4.78 -1.68
N PRO A 97 15.83 5.80 -0.86
CA PRO A 97 14.67 5.69 0.00
C PRO A 97 13.38 5.66 -0.81
N THR A 98 12.42 4.85 -0.40
CA THR A 98 11.15 4.65 -1.10
C THR A 98 9.94 4.95 -0.22
N VAL A 99 8.78 5.21 -0.84
CA VAL A 99 7.49 5.30 -0.18
C VAL A 99 6.55 4.24 -0.77
N PRO A 100 5.64 3.68 0.07
CA PRO A 100 5.41 3.96 1.48
C PRO A 100 6.56 3.48 2.36
N ALA A 101 6.76 4.13 3.51
CA ALA A 101 7.68 3.67 4.54
C ALA A 101 6.96 3.67 5.90
N LEU A 102 7.10 2.58 6.65
CA LEU A 102 6.56 2.47 8.01
C LEU A 102 7.70 2.67 9.00
N VAL A 103 7.59 3.69 9.84
CA VAL A 103 8.62 4.08 10.81
C VAL A 103 8.17 3.68 12.21
N ASP A 104 9.00 2.97 12.96
CA ASP A 104 8.82 2.77 14.40
C ASP A 104 9.25 4.04 15.14
N MET A 105 8.31 4.74 15.75
CA MET A 105 8.56 6.00 16.44
C MET A 105 9.37 5.85 17.73
N THR A 106 9.57 4.62 18.23
CA THR A 106 10.41 4.37 19.42
C THR A 106 11.89 4.30 19.08
N THR A 107 12.23 3.81 17.89
CA THR A 107 13.63 3.71 17.40
C THR A 107 13.95 4.78 16.37
N GLY A 108 12.96 5.28 15.65
CA GLY A 108 13.11 6.17 14.51
C GLY A 108 13.51 5.45 13.21
N GLU A 109 13.54 4.13 13.21
CA GLU A 109 13.95 3.29 12.09
C GLU A 109 12.77 2.97 11.18
N VAL A 110 13.03 2.82 9.89
CA VAL A 110 12.07 2.25 8.94
C VAL A 110 12.03 0.75 9.18
N VAL A 111 10.85 0.21 9.45
CA VAL A 111 10.64 -1.22 9.72
C VAL A 111 10.04 -1.97 8.54
N SER A 112 9.39 -1.26 7.62
CA SER A 112 8.90 -1.83 6.36
C SER A 112 8.80 -0.75 5.29
N ASP A 113 9.13 -1.09 4.05
CA ASP A 113 8.90 -0.28 2.84
C ASP A 113 8.26 -1.09 1.70
N ASP A 114 7.85 -2.33 1.99
CA ASP A 114 7.07 -3.13 1.07
C ASP A 114 5.56 -2.93 1.29
N SER A 115 4.90 -2.36 0.29
CA SER A 115 3.48 -2.05 0.38
C SER A 115 2.56 -3.28 0.35
N GLY A 116 3.03 -4.42 -0.16
CA GLY A 116 2.31 -5.70 -0.12
C GLY A 116 2.35 -6.31 1.27
N ASP A 117 3.53 -6.34 1.87
CA ASP A 117 3.72 -6.78 3.24
C ASP A 117 2.92 -5.92 4.22
N MET A 118 2.96 -4.58 4.06
CA MET A 118 2.12 -3.68 4.88
C MET A 118 0.64 -4.00 4.72
N LEU A 119 0.15 -4.22 3.49
CA LEU A 119 -1.25 -4.52 3.24
C LEU A 119 -1.68 -5.83 3.91
N PHE A 120 -0.84 -6.86 3.80
CA PHE A 120 -1.06 -8.14 4.45
C PHE A 120 -1.09 -8.00 5.98
N ASP A 121 -0.11 -7.31 6.55
CA ASP A 121 0.02 -7.14 8.00
C ASP A 121 -1.15 -6.34 8.59
N LEU A 122 -1.55 -5.23 7.95
CA LEU A 122 -2.73 -4.45 8.35
C LEU A 122 -4.01 -5.30 8.32
N SER A 123 -4.10 -6.23 7.37
CA SER A 123 -5.28 -7.09 7.20
C SER A 123 -5.31 -8.28 8.16
N THR A 124 -4.17 -8.69 8.73
CA THR A 124 -4.05 -9.93 9.52
C THR A 124 -3.58 -9.72 10.94
N ALA A 125 -2.48 -8.99 11.15
CA ALA A 125 -1.87 -8.81 12.47
C ALA A 125 -2.53 -7.69 13.29
N TRP A 126 -3.08 -6.67 12.63
CA TRP A 126 -3.65 -5.49 13.29
C TRP A 126 -5.13 -5.64 13.67
N TRP A 127 -5.67 -6.85 13.66
CA TRP A 127 -7.08 -7.16 13.87
C TRP A 127 -7.69 -6.52 15.11
N ASP A 128 -7.00 -6.58 16.24
CA ASP A 128 -7.50 -6.08 17.53
C ASP A 128 -7.66 -4.54 17.59
N LEU A 129 -7.00 -3.82 16.69
CA LEU A 129 -7.07 -2.37 16.58
C LEU A 129 -7.99 -1.89 15.43
N GLN A 130 -8.54 -2.82 14.65
CA GLN A 130 -9.47 -2.46 13.59
C GLN A 130 -10.80 -1.98 14.17
N ARG A 131 -11.47 -1.08 13.45
CA ARG A 131 -12.79 -0.61 13.87
C ARG A 131 -13.82 -1.74 13.88
N PRO A 132 -14.84 -1.72 14.76
CA PRO A 132 -15.95 -2.63 14.71
C PRO A 132 -16.63 -2.61 13.32
N GLY A 133 -16.86 -3.79 12.73
CA GLY A 133 -17.44 -3.92 11.40
C GLY A 133 -16.52 -3.52 10.25
N ALA A 134 -15.20 -3.49 10.47
CA ALA A 134 -14.24 -3.38 9.39
C ALA A 134 -14.39 -4.56 8.41
N PRO A 135 -14.20 -4.33 7.09
CA PRO A 135 -14.19 -5.43 6.14
C PRO A 135 -12.99 -6.36 6.39
N ASP A 136 -13.20 -7.67 6.30
CA ASP A 136 -12.08 -8.62 6.24
C ASP A 136 -11.47 -8.55 4.83
N LEU A 137 -10.28 -7.92 4.72
CA LEU A 137 -9.59 -7.75 3.45
C LEU A 137 -8.80 -8.99 3.01
N TYR A 138 -8.60 -9.97 3.92
CA TYR A 138 -7.87 -11.20 3.61
C TYR A 138 -8.56 -12.44 4.23
N PRO A 139 -9.84 -12.70 3.85
CA PRO A 139 -10.66 -13.72 4.46
C PRO A 139 -10.11 -15.12 4.21
N LEU A 140 -10.10 -15.94 5.26
CA LEU A 140 -9.47 -17.28 5.27
C LEU A 140 -9.91 -18.16 4.09
N ASN A 141 -11.20 -18.13 3.77
CA ASN A 141 -11.78 -18.94 2.69
C ASN A 141 -11.51 -18.39 1.28
N ARG A 142 -10.88 -17.24 1.14
CA ARG A 142 -10.56 -16.59 -0.15
C ARG A 142 -9.08 -16.28 -0.33
N ARG A 143 -8.21 -16.65 0.59
CA ARG A 143 -6.78 -16.31 0.54
C ARG A 143 -6.13 -16.67 -0.78
N ASN A 144 -6.28 -17.91 -1.23
CA ASN A 144 -5.69 -18.36 -2.50
C ASN A 144 -6.17 -17.53 -3.70
N SER A 145 -7.45 -17.13 -3.71
CA SER A 145 -7.95 -16.29 -4.80
C SER A 145 -7.49 -14.84 -4.66
N THR A 146 -7.36 -14.33 -3.43
CA THR A 146 -6.82 -13.00 -3.16
C THR A 146 -5.36 -12.91 -3.61
N ASP A 147 -4.54 -13.89 -3.25
CA ASP A 147 -3.14 -13.97 -3.66
C ASP A 147 -2.98 -14.05 -5.18
N ALA A 148 -3.80 -14.89 -5.83
CA ALA A 148 -3.80 -15.01 -7.29
C ALA A 148 -4.20 -13.69 -7.99
N TRP A 149 -5.15 -12.95 -7.41
CA TRP A 149 -5.54 -11.63 -7.92
C TRP A 149 -4.45 -10.59 -7.68
N ASP A 150 -3.81 -10.56 -6.52
CA ASP A 150 -2.70 -9.62 -6.24
C ASP A 150 -1.53 -9.87 -7.19
N GLU A 151 -1.15 -11.12 -7.42
CA GLU A 151 -0.12 -11.51 -8.38
C GLU A 151 -0.49 -11.09 -9.82
N TRP A 152 -1.74 -11.35 -10.24
CA TRP A 152 -2.20 -10.99 -11.56
C TRP A 152 -2.24 -9.47 -11.77
N ILE A 153 -2.80 -8.70 -10.82
CA ILE A 153 -2.82 -7.25 -10.86
C ILE A 153 -1.39 -6.71 -10.84
N GLY A 154 -0.53 -7.29 -10.00
CA GLY A 154 0.88 -6.94 -9.91
C GLY A 154 1.57 -7.05 -11.26
N SER A 155 1.44 -8.19 -11.92
CA SER A 155 2.10 -8.45 -13.20
C SER A 155 1.47 -7.70 -14.37
N GLN A 156 0.15 -7.69 -14.50
CA GLN A 156 -0.53 -7.12 -15.67
C GLN A 156 -0.67 -5.59 -15.59
N ILE A 157 -1.00 -5.06 -14.41
CA ILE A 157 -1.31 -3.63 -14.27
C ILE A 157 -0.11 -2.87 -13.73
N ASN A 158 0.43 -3.28 -12.57
CA ASN A 158 1.48 -2.48 -11.92
C ASN A 158 2.80 -2.54 -12.69
N VAL A 159 3.27 -3.73 -13.07
CA VAL A 159 4.46 -3.90 -13.91
C VAL A 159 4.19 -3.36 -15.30
N GLY A 160 3.03 -3.67 -15.89
CA GLY A 160 2.62 -3.15 -17.20
C GLY A 160 2.65 -1.63 -17.26
N HIS A 161 2.11 -0.95 -16.25
CA HIS A 161 2.19 0.51 -16.14
C HIS A 161 3.63 1.02 -16.08
N SER A 162 4.49 0.36 -15.30
CA SER A 162 5.90 0.74 -15.20
C SER A 162 6.62 0.60 -16.54
N VAL A 163 6.41 -0.51 -17.25
CA VAL A 163 6.98 -0.71 -18.58
C VAL A 163 6.45 0.32 -19.57
N ALA A 164 5.14 0.56 -19.59
CA ALA A 164 4.50 1.54 -20.48
C ALA A 164 5.06 2.96 -20.30
N THR A 165 5.49 3.32 -19.09
CA THR A 165 5.96 4.69 -18.77
C THR A 165 7.47 4.86 -18.81
N HIS A 166 8.25 3.79 -18.69
CA HIS A 166 9.71 3.87 -18.56
C HIS A 166 10.49 3.12 -19.64
N SER A 167 9.85 2.23 -20.43
CA SER A 167 10.54 1.57 -21.54
C SER A 167 11.04 2.56 -22.57
N LYS A 168 12.26 2.34 -23.06
CA LYS A 168 12.85 3.11 -24.14
C LYS A 168 12.45 2.56 -25.51
N ASP A 169 11.84 1.38 -25.56
CA ASP A 169 11.30 0.76 -26.75
C ASP A 169 9.83 1.15 -26.93
N PRO A 170 9.48 1.91 -27.98
CA PRO A 170 8.10 2.35 -28.22
C PRO A 170 7.11 1.21 -28.45
N GLU A 171 7.54 0.09 -29.04
CA GLU A 171 6.69 -1.07 -29.30
C GLU A 171 6.37 -1.80 -27.98
N GLU A 172 7.39 -2.01 -27.14
CA GLU A 172 7.22 -2.56 -25.80
C GLU A 172 6.32 -1.67 -24.92
N ALA A 173 6.56 -0.35 -24.92
CA ALA A 173 5.75 0.60 -24.17
C ALA A 173 4.27 0.56 -24.60
N ALA A 174 4.02 0.55 -25.92
CA ALA A 174 2.66 0.50 -26.46
C ALA A 174 1.96 -0.83 -26.16
N ALA A 175 2.67 -1.96 -26.26
CA ALA A 175 2.13 -3.27 -25.92
C ALA A 175 1.77 -3.34 -24.42
N ALA A 176 2.65 -2.85 -23.55
CA ALA A 176 2.41 -2.80 -22.11
C ALA A 176 1.21 -1.89 -21.76
N ALA A 177 1.10 -0.71 -22.37
CA ALA A 177 -0.03 0.19 -22.18
C ALA A 177 -1.37 -0.47 -22.57
N ASN A 178 -1.39 -1.16 -23.72
CA ASN A 178 -2.58 -1.89 -24.17
C ASN A 178 -2.93 -3.04 -23.21
N GLY A 179 -1.93 -3.78 -22.70
CA GLY A 179 -2.11 -4.82 -21.69
C GLY A 179 -2.76 -4.29 -20.40
N VAL A 180 -2.35 -3.11 -19.93
CA VAL A 180 -2.95 -2.43 -18.76
C VAL A 180 -4.42 -2.10 -19.01
N LEU A 181 -4.78 -1.57 -20.19
CA LEU A 181 -6.17 -1.25 -20.54
C LEU A 181 -7.04 -2.51 -20.57
N VAL A 182 -6.56 -3.60 -21.15
CA VAL A 182 -7.24 -4.90 -21.13
C VAL A 182 -7.40 -5.40 -19.69
N GLY A 183 -6.40 -5.20 -18.84
CA GLY A 183 -6.47 -5.54 -17.41
C GLY A 183 -7.58 -4.78 -16.69
N PHE A 184 -7.75 -3.50 -16.96
CA PHE A 184 -8.85 -2.70 -16.41
C PHE A 184 -10.22 -3.18 -16.90
N ASP A 185 -10.38 -3.54 -18.16
CA ASP A 185 -11.63 -4.07 -18.72
C ASP A 185 -12.04 -5.39 -18.03
N VAL A 186 -11.07 -6.24 -17.71
CA VAL A 186 -11.30 -7.48 -16.93
C VAL A 186 -11.81 -7.14 -15.53
N ILE A 187 -11.14 -6.23 -14.83
CA ILE A 187 -11.54 -5.81 -13.47
C ILE A 187 -12.94 -5.19 -13.49
N ASP A 188 -13.22 -4.28 -14.43
CA ASP A 188 -14.51 -3.61 -14.55
C ASP A 188 -15.65 -4.64 -14.77
N THR A 189 -15.42 -5.61 -15.65
CA THR A 189 -16.36 -6.69 -15.90
C THR A 189 -16.67 -7.49 -14.64
N LEU A 190 -15.66 -7.81 -13.84
CA LEU A 190 -15.81 -8.58 -12.60
C LEU A 190 -16.55 -7.77 -11.51
N LEU A 191 -16.20 -6.50 -11.35
CA LEU A 191 -16.87 -5.61 -10.40
C LEU A 191 -18.35 -5.43 -10.78
N ALA A 192 -18.66 -5.24 -12.06
CA ALA A 192 -20.02 -5.12 -12.53
C ALA A 192 -20.84 -6.40 -12.32
N ARG A 193 -20.22 -7.58 -12.38
CA ARG A 193 -20.87 -8.86 -12.03
C ARG A 193 -21.12 -8.97 -10.52
N ALA A 194 -20.14 -8.64 -9.70
CA ALA A 194 -20.25 -8.67 -8.24
C ALA A 194 -21.40 -7.77 -7.76
N THR A 195 -21.46 -6.53 -8.24
CA THR A 195 -22.51 -5.58 -7.89
C THR A 195 -23.92 -6.09 -8.29
N ARG A 196 -24.05 -6.71 -9.47
CA ARG A 196 -25.33 -7.30 -9.89
C ARG A 196 -25.75 -8.48 -9.02
N MET A 197 -24.81 -9.32 -8.59
CA MET A 197 -25.09 -10.44 -7.69
C MET A 197 -25.52 -9.98 -6.30
N GLU A 198 -24.93 -8.90 -5.77
CA GLU A 198 -25.32 -8.30 -4.49
C GLU A 198 -26.74 -7.71 -4.58
N ALA A 199 -27.03 -6.92 -5.59
CA ALA A 199 -28.36 -6.36 -5.82
C ALA A 199 -29.44 -7.46 -5.94
N SER A 200 -29.14 -8.55 -6.66
CA SER A 200 -30.06 -9.69 -6.76
C SER A 200 -30.30 -10.41 -5.43
N ARG A 201 -29.35 -10.39 -4.50
CA ARG A 201 -29.54 -10.95 -3.15
C ARG A 201 -30.39 -10.05 -2.27
N GLU A 202 -30.22 -8.74 -2.35
CA GLU A 202 -31.02 -7.78 -1.60
C GLU A 202 -32.47 -7.77 -2.05
N ASP A 203 -32.74 -7.97 -3.34
CA ASP A 203 -34.09 -8.08 -3.92
C ASP A 203 -34.77 -9.44 -3.68
N GLY A 204 -34.12 -10.35 -2.94
CA GLY A 204 -34.72 -11.69 -2.65
C GLY A 204 -34.76 -12.63 -3.84
N LEU A 205 -34.17 -12.27 -4.96
CA LEU A 205 -33.98 -13.13 -6.12
C LEU A 205 -32.81 -14.09 -5.82
N THR A 206 -33.14 -15.22 -5.20
CA THR A 206 -32.25 -16.38 -5.20
C THR A 206 -32.01 -16.77 -6.64
N MET A 207 -30.80 -16.61 -7.11
CA MET A 207 -30.34 -17.29 -8.32
C MET A 207 -30.36 -18.78 -8.00
N LEU A 208 -31.49 -19.39 -8.30
CA LEU A 208 -31.62 -20.82 -8.35
C LEU A 208 -30.69 -21.34 -9.45
N ASP A 209 -29.74 -22.16 -8.99
CA ASP A 209 -29.12 -23.27 -9.67
C ASP A 209 -29.30 -23.28 -11.20
N GLY A 210 -28.28 -22.80 -11.87
CA GLY A 210 -28.05 -23.17 -13.26
C GLY A 210 -27.48 -24.60 -13.33
N PRO A 211 -27.69 -25.31 -14.42
CA PRO A 211 -27.40 -26.72 -14.58
C PRO A 211 -25.92 -27.06 -14.44
#